data_97f1fda392ef1bbf1ed59cf077558ed5
#
_entry.id   97f1fda392ef1bbf1ed59cf077558ed5
#
_cell.length_a   1.000
_cell.length_b   1.000
_cell.length_c   1.000
_cell.angle_alpha   90.00
_cell.angle_beta   90.00
_cell.angle_gamma   90.00
#
_symmetry.space_group_name_H-M   'P 1'
#
loop_
_entity.id
_entity.type
_entity.pdbx_description
1 polymer ?
#
loop_
_entity_poly.entity_id
_entity_poly.type
_entity_poly.pdbx_seq_one_letter_code
_entity_poly.pdbx_strand_id
1 'polypeptide(L)'
;MKPLSLALSIEWDDCTVALAGAGIDHGTESTAIELSARTLLDASGGPQASRDALALVQQALRQAGRRLDEVERFYVNVGPGAFTSLRIAVGLVQGLALPGNRPVGAIGSLLALAATVPNWRFPLASPDANDGLSSGCPSSPASAGAADSFVGQGGHAGADTLPWLLCSALDARMGECYYAAFLCRAGHWPQPALPPAVGKADDAAVAFEGLRRQLTAEGRISAVHLAGGGFGPNFEPLRAWAMEVGQDAALAAERRPGARALLAVADVPDAPALMAARDVRPLYVRDRVALDRDEQRQLAAAKLAAQPAGR
;
A
#
# COMPACT_ATOMS: atom_id res chain seq x y z
N MET A 1 -1.58 -1.28 -27.49
CA MET A 1 -2.64 -0.86 -26.53
C MET A 1 -2.26 -1.39 -25.15
N LYS A 2 -2.48 -0.63 -24.05
CA LYS A 2 -2.27 -1.18 -22.70
C LYS A 2 -3.29 -2.29 -22.43
N PRO A 3 -2.88 -3.46 -21.89
CA PRO A 3 -3.80 -4.56 -21.58
C PRO A 3 -4.76 -4.16 -20.44
N LEU A 4 -5.98 -4.66 -20.51
CA LEU A 4 -6.94 -4.48 -19.42
C LEU A 4 -6.46 -5.27 -18.19
N SER A 5 -6.21 -4.56 -17.12
CA SER A 5 -5.61 -5.09 -15.90
C SER A 5 -6.52 -4.84 -14.70
N LEU A 6 -6.73 -5.85 -13.87
CA LEU A 6 -7.51 -5.76 -12.64
C LEU A 6 -6.62 -6.06 -11.44
N ALA A 7 -6.65 -5.20 -10.44
CA ALA A 7 -5.96 -5.42 -9.16
C ALA A 7 -6.96 -5.58 -8.01
N LEU A 8 -6.59 -6.43 -7.05
CA LEU A 8 -7.33 -6.67 -5.81
C LEU A 8 -6.38 -6.58 -4.61
N SER A 9 -6.72 -5.75 -3.64
CA SER A 9 -6.06 -5.72 -2.33
C SER A 9 -7.10 -5.88 -1.24
N ILE A 10 -6.88 -6.82 -0.32
CA ILE A 10 -7.69 -6.99 0.90
C ILE A 10 -6.75 -6.86 2.09
N GLU A 11 -6.87 -5.76 2.78
CA GLU A 11 -6.20 -5.46 4.04
C GLU A 11 -7.10 -5.87 5.24
N TRP A 12 -6.76 -5.48 6.45
CA TRP A 12 -7.50 -5.87 7.66
C TRP A 12 -9.00 -5.57 7.59
N ASP A 13 -9.35 -4.36 7.19
CA ASP A 13 -10.70 -3.79 7.21
C ASP A 13 -11.05 -3.08 5.89
N ASP A 14 -10.15 -3.12 4.93
CA ASP A 14 -10.30 -2.43 3.65
C ASP A 14 -10.13 -3.41 2.48
N CYS A 15 -11.07 -3.35 1.55
CA CYS A 15 -11.02 -4.10 0.31
C CYS A 15 -11.07 -3.11 -0.85
N THR A 16 -10.05 -3.14 -1.68
CA THR A 16 -9.94 -2.27 -2.85
C THR A 16 -9.82 -3.07 -4.13
N VAL A 17 -10.48 -2.59 -5.18
CA VAL A 17 -10.38 -3.12 -6.54
C VAL A 17 -10.06 -1.98 -7.48
N ALA A 18 -9.07 -2.15 -8.34
CA ALA A 18 -8.75 -1.19 -9.38
C ALA A 18 -8.73 -1.85 -10.76
N LEU A 19 -9.19 -1.11 -11.76
CA LEU A 19 -9.21 -1.53 -13.15
C LEU A 19 -8.51 -0.45 -13.99
N ALA A 20 -7.52 -0.85 -14.79
CA ALA A 20 -6.78 0.04 -15.67
C ALA A 20 -6.55 -0.61 -17.03
N GLY A 21 -6.52 0.19 -18.10
CA GLY A 21 -6.26 -0.30 -19.46
C GLY A 21 -6.72 0.68 -20.53
N ALA A 22 -6.52 0.31 -21.79
CA ALA A 22 -6.93 1.13 -22.91
C ALA A 22 -8.45 1.30 -22.95
N GLY A 23 -8.91 2.55 -23.15
CA GLY A 23 -10.33 2.88 -23.25
C GLY A 23 -11.06 3.01 -21.90
N ILE A 24 -10.33 3.03 -20.79
CA ILE A 24 -10.83 3.47 -19.49
C ILE A 24 -10.42 4.93 -19.35
N ASP A 25 -11.28 5.84 -19.80
CA ASP A 25 -11.02 7.27 -19.75
C ASP A 25 -12.13 7.95 -18.93
N HIS A 26 -11.75 8.68 -17.91
CA HIS A 26 -12.65 9.49 -17.08
C HIS A 26 -12.33 10.99 -17.17
N GLY A 27 -11.79 11.46 -18.30
CA GLY A 27 -11.65 12.90 -18.59
C GLY A 27 -10.63 13.67 -17.75
N THR A 28 -9.88 13.00 -16.90
CA THR A 28 -8.75 13.49 -16.13
C THR A 28 -7.56 12.54 -16.27
N GLU A 29 -6.35 12.99 -16.10
CA GLU A 29 -5.08 12.27 -16.37
C GLU A 29 -4.90 10.85 -15.76
N SER A 30 -5.92 10.29 -15.12
CA SER A 30 -5.89 8.98 -14.47
C SER A 30 -6.61 7.92 -15.29
N THR A 31 -5.84 6.96 -15.81
CA THR A 31 -6.32 5.83 -16.61
C THR A 31 -6.79 4.62 -15.77
N ALA A 32 -7.22 4.82 -14.53
CA ALA A 32 -7.65 3.74 -13.64
C ALA A 32 -8.94 4.09 -12.88
N ILE A 33 -9.87 3.13 -12.82
CA ILE A 33 -11.02 3.14 -11.90
C ILE A 33 -10.57 2.45 -10.62
N GLU A 34 -10.74 3.06 -9.45
CA GLU A 34 -10.57 2.42 -8.17
C GLU A 34 -11.88 2.47 -7.37
N LEU A 35 -12.23 1.35 -6.77
CA LEU A 35 -13.34 1.21 -5.84
C LEU A 35 -12.84 0.64 -4.53
N SER A 36 -13.33 1.16 -3.43
CA SER A 36 -13.03 0.67 -2.09
C SER A 36 -14.32 0.35 -1.33
N ALA A 37 -14.27 -0.68 -0.49
CA ALA A 37 -15.25 -0.92 0.55
C ALA A 37 -14.52 -1.17 1.86
N ARG A 38 -14.79 -0.33 2.85
CA ARG A 38 -14.39 -0.62 4.22
C ARG A 38 -15.37 -1.63 4.80
N THR A 39 -14.87 -2.80 5.05
CA THR A 39 -15.62 -3.81 5.78
C THR A 39 -15.62 -3.43 7.25
N LEU A 40 -16.69 -2.81 7.71
CA LEU A 40 -16.96 -2.78 9.15
C LEU A 40 -17.09 -4.24 9.57
N LEU A 41 -16.13 -4.73 10.37
CA LEU A 41 -16.24 -6.02 11.01
C LEU A 41 -17.58 -6.02 11.76
N ASP A 42 -18.56 -6.74 11.23
CA ASP A 42 -19.75 -7.00 12.03
C ASP A 42 -19.34 -7.80 13.27
N ALA A 43 -20.09 -7.67 14.35
CA ALA A 43 -19.81 -8.33 15.61
C ALA A 43 -19.77 -9.88 15.51
N SER A 44 -20.07 -10.45 14.34
CA SER A 44 -20.09 -11.89 14.05
C SER A 44 -18.78 -12.40 13.45
N GLY A 45 -17.83 -11.53 13.07
CA GLY A 45 -16.48 -11.92 12.59
C GLY A 45 -16.48 -12.77 11.33
N GLY A 46 -17.57 -12.74 10.56
CA GLY A 46 -17.71 -13.54 9.35
C GLY A 46 -16.98 -12.91 8.14
N PRO A 47 -16.69 -13.71 7.11
CA PRO A 47 -15.93 -13.28 5.94
C PRO A 47 -16.76 -12.41 5.00
N GLN A 48 -17.01 -11.14 5.36
CA GLN A 48 -17.65 -10.15 4.51
C GLN A 48 -16.72 -9.77 3.35
N ALA A 49 -15.41 -9.71 3.62
CA ALA A 49 -14.40 -9.28 2.65
C ALA A 49 -14.44 -10.01 1.29
N SER A 50 -14.77 -11.30 1.24
CA SER A 50 -14.85 -12.04 -0.02
C SER A 50 -16.09 -11.69 -0.84
N ARG A 51 -17.22 -11.41 -0.18
CA ARG A 51 -18.46 -10.99 -0.85
C ARG A 51 -18.31 -9.58 -1.39
N ASP A 52 -17.75 -8.69 -0.59
CA ASP A 52 -17.52 -7.30 -0.95
C ASP A 52 -16.53 -7.20 -2.11
N ALA A 53 -15.46 -8.00 -2.10
CA ALA A 53 -14.48 -8.04 -3.18
C ALA A 53 -15.09 -8.40 -4.54
N LEU A 54 -15.93 -9.44 -4.60
CA LEU A 54 -16.61 -9.82 -5.84
C LEU A 54 -17.62 -8.75 -6.31
N ALA A 55 -18.35 -8.15 -5.38
CA ALA A 55 -19.27 -7.06 -5.68
C ALA A 55 -18.52 -5.84 -6.25
N LEU A 56 -17.37 -5.49 -5.66
CA LEU A 56 -16.49 -4.42 -6.15
C LEU A 56 -15.92 -4.73 -7.54
N VAL A 57 -15.47 -5.96 -7.79
CA VAL A 57 -15.00 -6.38 -9.12
C VAL A 57 -16.10 -6.19 -10.16
N GLN A 58 -17.32 -6.68 -9.86
CA GLN A 58 -18.45 -6.52 -10.76
C GLN A 58 -18.83 -5.04 -10.98
N GLN A 59 -18.76 -4.24 -9.94
CA GLN A 59 -19.04 -2.81 -10.00
C GLN A 59 -17.99 -2.08 -10.84
N ALA A 60 -16.71 -2.35 -10.65
CA ALA A 60 -15.63 -1.75 -11.44
C ALA A 60 -15.75 -2.09 -12.92
N LEU A 61 -16.03 -3.35 -13.24
CA LEU A 61 -16.25 -3.78 -14.62
C LEU A 61 -17.49 -3.10 -15.25
N ARG A 62 -18.61 -3.00 -14.52
CA ARG A 62 -19.80 -2.28 -14.99
C ARG A 62 -19.53 -0.81 -15.24
N GLN A 63 -18.83 -0.12 -14.34
CA GLN A 63 -18.47 1.30 -14.50
C GLN A 63 -17.55 1.53 -15.70
N ALA A 64 -16.67 0.58 -15.98
CA ALA A 64 -15.79 0.61 -17.14
C ALA A 64 -16.49 0.22 -18.45
N GLY A 65 -17.73 -0.28 -18.40
CA GLY A 65 -18.38 -0.89 -19.56
C GLY A 65 -17.64 -2.12 -20.09
N ARG A 66 -16.97 -2.87 -19.20
CA ARG A 66 -16.13 -4.01 -19.52
C ARG A 66 -16.66 -5.30 -18.91
N ARG A 67 -16.21 -6.43 -19.47
CA ARG A 67 -16.53 -7.77 -19.01
C ARG A 67 -15.29 -8.43 -18.41
N LEU A 68 -15.50 -9.42 -17.54
CA LEU A 68 -14.40 -10.14 -16.89
C LEU A 68 -13.50 -10.89 -17.88
N ASP A 69 -14.10 -11.42 -18.96
CA ASP A 69 -13.37 -12.14 -19.99
C ASP A 69 -12.46 -11.25 -20.86
N GLU A 70 -12.63 -9.93 -20.80
CA GLU A 70 -11.75 -8.94 -21.42
C GLU A 70 -10.51 -8.61 -20.56
N VAL A 71 -10.53 -8.97 -19.26
CA VAL A 71 -9.36 -8.75 -18.37
C VAL A 71 -8.23 -9.67 -18.78
N GLU A 72 -7.10 -9.07 -19.15
CA GLU A 72 -5.92 -9.78 -19.66
C GLU A 72 -4.91 -10.14 -18.56
N ARG A 73 -4.87 -9.33 -17.50
CA ARG A 73 -3.91 -9.46 -16.39
C ARG A 73 -4.58 -9.20 -15.06
N PHE A 74 -4.15 -9.93 -14.05
CA PHE A 74 -4.59 -9.71 -12.68
C PHE A 74 -3.40 -9.34 -11.81
N TYR A 75 -3.65 -8.54 -10.77
CA TYR A 75 -2.67 -8.22 -9.73
C TYR A 75 -3.29 -8.42 -8.36
N VAL A 76 -2.52 -8.94 -7.44
CA VAL A 76 -3.02 -9.23 -6.09
C VAL A 76 -2.00 -8.85 -5.04
N ASN A 77 -2.48 -8.25 -3.95
CA ASN A 77 -1.70 -8.05 -2.75
C ASN A 77 -1.47 -9.42 -2.07
N VAL A 78 -0.20 -9.79 -1.94
CA VAL A 78 0.19 -11.05 -1.30
C VAL A 78 0.68 -10.89 0.13
N GLY A 79 0.72 -9.66 0.67
CA GLY A 79 1.15 -9.39 2.03
C GLY A 79 2.55 -8.78 2.16
N PRO A 80 3.07 -8.67 3.37
CA PRO A 80 2.50 -9.17 4.62
C PRO A 80 1.24 -8.41 5.06
N GLY A 81 0.38 -9.10 5.83
CA GLY A 81 -0.90 -8.54 6.30
C GLY A 81 -1.75 -9.58 7.04
N ALA A 82 -3.06 -9.34 7.13
CA ALA A 82 -4.00 -10.26 7.78
C ALA A 82 -4.04 -11.61 7.06
N PHE A 83 -3.75 -12.66 7.79
CA PHE A 83 -3.63 -14.03 7.27
C PHE A 83 -4.87 -14.49 6.46
N THR A 84 -6.06 -14.26 7.00
CA THR A 84 -7.32 -14.62 6.33
C THR A 84 -7.57 -13.76 5.09
N SER A 85 -7.36 -12.45 5.18
CA SER A 85 -7.55 -11.50 4.08
C SER A 85 -6.68 -11.83 2.87
N LEU A 86 -5.40 -12.13 3.11
CA LEU A 86 -4.46 -12.50 2.05
C LEU A 86 -4.86 -13.77 1.32
N ARG A 87 -5.33 -14.80 2.05
CA ARG A 87 -5.81 -16.05 1.45
C ARG A 87 -7.07 -15.84 0.62
N ILE A 88 -7.99 -14.99 1.11
CA ILE A 88 -9.19 -14.63 0.37
C ILE A 88 -8.80 -13.89 -0.92
N ALA A 89 -7.93 -12.88 -0.84
CA ALA A 89 -7.49 -12.13 -2.01
C ALA A 89 -6.83 -13.01 -3.06
N VAL A 90 -5.87 -13.84 -2.64
CA VAL A 90 -5.16 -14.77 -3.54
C VAL A 90 -6.14 -15.78 -4.14
N GLY A 91 -7.00 -16.41 -3.33
CA GLY A 91 -7.96 -17.40 -3.82
C GLY A 91 -8.99 -16.82 -4.79
N LEU A 92 -9.47 -15.59 -4.55
CA LEU A 92 -10.37 -14.88 -5.46
C LEU A 92 -9.70 -14.59 -6.79
N VAL A 93 -8.48 -14.04 -6.78
CA VAL A 93 -7.77 -13.72 -8.03
C VAL A 93 -7.42 -15.00 -8.79
N GLN A 94 -7.03 -16.08 -8.10
CA GLN A 94 -6.84 -17.39 -8.73
C GLN A 94 -8.11 -17.86 -9.44
N GLY A 95 -9.27 -17.77 -8.78
CA GLY A 95 -10.57 -18.15 -9.35
C GLY A 95 -10.97 -17.27 -10.55
N LEU A 96 -10.75 -15.95 -10.47
CA LEU A 96 -11.07 -15.02 -11.55
C LEU A 96 -10.16 -15.19 -12.78
N ALA A 97 -8.88 -15.53 -12.57
CA ALA A 97 -7.89 -15.70 -13.63
C ALA A 97 -7.96 -17.07 -14.33
N LEU A 98 -8.50 -18.08 -13.65
CA LEU A 98 -8.51 -19.49 -14.09
C LEU A 98 -9.20 -19.71 -15.43
N PRO A 99 -10.42 -19.16 -15.71
CA PRO A 99 -11.15 -19.47 -16.95
C PRO A 99 -10.42 -19.12 -18.24
N GLY A 100 -9.55 -18.11 -18.19
CA GLY A 100 -8.75 -17.66 -19.36
C GLY A 100 -7.27 -17.99 -19.24
N ASN A 101 -6.86 -18.76 -18.23
CA ASN A 101 -5.45 -18.96 -17.87
C ASN A 101 -4.66 -17.64 -17.84
N ARG A 102 -5.29 -16.60 -17.27
CA ARG A 102 -4.74 -15.25 -17.25
C ARG A 102 -3.57 -15.14 -16.28
N PRO A 103 -2.51 -14.44 -16.66
CA PRO A 103 -1.35 -14.27 -15.79
C PRO A 103 -1.64 -13.32 -14.63
N VAL A 104 -0.96 -13.55 -13.50
CA VAL A 104 -1.14 -12.82 -12.25
C VAL A 104 0.18 -12.23 -11.77
N GLY A 105 0.17 -10.96 -11.38
CA GLY A 105 1.25 -10.29 -10.65
C GLY A 105 1.00 -10.35 -9.14
N ALA A 106 1.94 -10.93 -8.41
CA ALA A 106 1.92 -10.98 -6.95
C ALA A 106 2.76 -9.83 -6.39
N ILE A 107 2.14 -8.91 -5.66
CA ILE A 107 2.81 -7.69 -5.18
C ILE A 107 2.70 -7.63 -3.65
N GLY A 108 3.85 -7.42 -3.00
CA GLY A 108 3.90 -7.29 -1.54
C GLY A 108 3.29 -5.96 -1.05
N SER A 109 2.57 -6.00 0.08
CA SER A 109 1.95 -4.81 0.70
C SER A 109 2.96 -3.70 0.96
N LEU A 110 4.11 -4.04 1.56
CA LEU A 110 5.14 -3.07 1.90
C LEU A 110 5.78 -2.43 0.66
N LEU A 111 5.92 -3.19 -0.43
CA LEU A 111 6.43 -2.71 -1.70
C LEU A 111 5.42 -1.82 -2.42
N ALA A 112 4.14 -2.18 -2.40
CA ALA A 112 3.07 -1.41 -3.03
C ALA A 112 2.97 0.03 -2.49
N LEU A 113 3.39 0.25 -1.24
CA LEU A 113 3.44 1.58 -0.63
C LEU A 113 4.37 2.56 -1.37
N ALA A 114 5.31 2.05 -2.19
CA ALA A 114 6.15 2.91 -3.03
C ALA A 114 5.33 3.81 -3.97
N ALA A 115 4.21 3.30 -4.48
CA ALA A 115 3.36 4.07 -5.38
C ALA A 115 2.50 5.14 -4.66
N THR A 116 2.54 5.19 -3.33
CA THR A 116 1.76 6.14 -2.53
C THR A 116 2.55 7.38 -2.10
N VAL A 117 3.84 7.42 -2.36
CA VAL A 117 4.70 8.55 -1.99
C VAL A 117 4.88 9.56 -3.14
N PRO A 118 5.14 10.85 -2.84
CA PRO A 118 5.07 11.93 -3.83
C PRO A 118 5.99 11.77 -5.06
N ASN A 119 7.13 11.12 -4.91
CA ASN A 119 8.12 10.97 -5.98
C ASN A 119 7.84 9.80 -6.92
N TRP A 120 6.74 9.06 -6.71
CA TRP A 120 6.31 8.03 -7.63
C TRP A 120 5.72 8.66 -8.91
N ARG A 121 6.09 8.14 -10.08
CA ARG A 121 5.88 8.75 -11.39
C ARG A 121 4.42 8.92 -11.82
N PHE A 122 3.48 8.23 -11.17
CA PHE A 122 2.07 8.37 -11.48
C PHE A 122 1.38 9.17 -10.37
N PRO A 123 0.95 10.42 -10.66
CA PRO A 123 0.10 11.14 -9.73
C PRO A 123 -1.19 10.32 -9.54
N LEU A 124 -1.31 9.72 -8.39
CA LEU A 124 -2.58 9.16 -7.95
C LEU A 124 -3.47 10.37 -7.68
N ALA A 125 -4.44 10.68 -8.55
CA ALA A 125 -5.43 11.69 -8.25
C ALA A 125 -6.10 11.29 -6.91
N SER A 126 -6.08 12.21 -5.94
CA SER A 126 -6.72 11.96 -4.64
C SER A 126 -8.22 11.76 -4.87
N PRO A 127 -8.86 10.78 -4.21
CA PRO A 127 -10.31 10.60 -4.30
C PRO A 127 -11.11 11.77 -3.70
N ASP A 128 -10.47 12.71 -3.00
CA ASP A 128 -11.12 13.80 -2.26
C ASP A 128 -11.24 15.14 -3.02
N ALA A 129 -11.01 15.14 -4.35
CA ALA A 129 -11.21 16.34 -5.17
C ALA A 129 -12.64 16.43 -5.74
N ASN A 130 -13.65 16.01 -4.98
CA ASN A 130 -15.03 16.30 -5.32
C ASN A 130 -15.79 16.69 -4.07
N ASP A 131 -15.98 17.99 -3.89
CA ASP A 131 -17.22 18.62 -3.45
C ASP A 131 -16.98 20.11 -3.22
N GLY A 132 -16.91 20.83 -4.31
CA GLY A 132 -16.95 22.29 -4.35
C GLY A 132 -18.15 22.80 -5.10
N LEU A 133 -19.36 22.38 -4.73
CA LEU A 133 -20.56 23.14 -5.03
C LEU A 133 -20.75 24.21 -3.95
N SER A 134 -20.21 25.38 -4.15
CA SER A 134 -20.74 26.59 -3.51
C SER A 134 -20.85 27.69 -4.52
N SER A 135 -22.07 28.01 -4.80
CA SER A 135 -22.57 29.19 -5.48
C SER A 135 -22.13 30.50 -4.79
N GLY A 136 -21.81 31.51 -5.59
CA GLY A 136 -22.04 32.92 -5.24
C GLY A 136 -20.83 33.81 -4.97
N CYS A 137 -20.33 34.47 -5.96
CA CYS A 137 -20.12 35.92 -6.21
C CYS A 137 -20.07 36.91 -5.00
N PRO A 138 -19.55 38.18 -5.19
CA PRO A 138 -18.29 38.68 -5.73
C PRO A 138 -17.64 39.77 -4.86
N SER A 139 -16.58 40.37 -5.39
CA SER A 139 -16.01 41.73 -5.17
C SER A 139 -14.82 41.89 -4.22
N SER A 140 -13.63 41.96 -4.81
CA SER A 140 -12.64 43.09 -4.89
C SER A 140 -12.12 43.77 -3.62
N PRO A 141 -10.94 44.53 -3.70
CA PRO A 141 -9.66 44.20 -4.32
C PRO A 141 -8.40 44.46 -3.42
N ALA A 142 -7.26 44.01 -3.91
CA ALA A 142 -5.92 44.62 -3.77
C ALA A 142 -5.19 44.61 -2.42
N SER A 143 -4.09 43.86 -2.34
CA SER A 143 -2.75 44.46 -2.17
C SER A 143 -1.66 43.43 -2.51
N ALA A 144 -0.65 43.97 -3.23
CA ALA A 144 0.48 43.28 -3.79
C ALA A 144 1.50 42.83 -2.74
N GLY A 145 2.21 41.74 -3.04
CA GLY A 145 3.40 41.35 -2.29
C GLY A 145 3.96 40.00 -2.72
N ALA A 146 4.93 40.09 -3.66
CA ALA A 146 5.96 39.10 -3.94
C ALA A 146 5.58 37.68 -4.31
N ALA A 147 5.46 37.46 -5.60
CA ALA A 147 5.55 36.15 -6.25
C ALA A 147 6.99 35.65 -6.18
N ASP A 148 7.19 34.46 -5.69
CA ASP A 148 8.34 33.66 -6.08
C ASP A 148 7.85 32.50 -6.93
N SER A 149 8.07 32.65 -8.22
CA SER A 149 7.66 31.76 -9.29
C SER A 149 8.55 30.52 -9.29
N PHE A 150 8.05 29.42 -8.78
CA PHE A 150 8.62 28.11 -9.07
C PHE A 150 7.90 27.52 -10.30
N VAL A 151 8.30 27.99 -11.47
CA VAL A 151 8.02 27.32 -12.74
C VAL A 151 8.90 26.09 -12.82
N GLY A 152 8.36 24.95 -12.43
CA GLY A 152 8.98 23.65 -12.66
C GLY A 152 8.91 23.33 -14.15
N GLN A 153 10.00 23.56 -14.85
CA GLN A 153 10.22 23.09 -16.21
C GLN A 153 10.06 21.57 -16.24
N GLY A 154 9.23 21.07 -17.15
CA GLY A 154 9.14 19.66 -17.52
C GLY A 154 10.46 19.16 -18.08
N GLY A 155 11.39 18.82 -17.20
CA GLY A 155 12.63 18.14 -17.55
C GLY A 155 12.36 16.66 -17.79
N HIS A 156 12.74 16.17 -18.95
CA HIS A 156 12.88 14.74 -19.22
C HIS A 156 13.75 14.15 -18.10
N ALA A 157 13.20 13.20 -17.33
CA ALA A 157 13.93 12.52 -16.27
C ALA A 157 15.09 11.74 -16.90
N GLY A 158 16.25 12.34 -16.90
CA GLY A 158 17.50 11.68 -17.27
C GLY A 158 17.85 10.58 -16.27
N ALA A 159 18.58 9.58 -16.73
CA ALA A 159 18.97 8.36 -16.03
C ALA A 159 19.84 8.55 -14.77
N ASP A 160 20.09 9.78 -14.29
CA ASP A 160 21.12 10.13 -13.30
C ASP A 160 20.60 10.63 -11.94
N THR A 161 19.32 10.57 -11.65
CA THR A 161 18.85 10.93 -10.30
C THR A 161 19.11 9.79 -9.31
N LEU A 162 19.75 10.14 -8.18
CA LEU A 162 19.94 9.19 -7.08
C LEU A 162 18.58 8.59 -6.63
N PRO A 163 18.54 7.31 -6.28
CA PRO A 163 17.33 6.70 -5.73
C PRO A 163 16.95 7.37 -4.42
N TRP A 164 15.72 7.22 -4.01
CA TRP A 164 15.26 7.55 -2.68
C TRP A 164 14.96 6.27 -1.88
N LEU A 165 15.09 6.37 -0.56
CA LEU A 165 14.80 5.26 0.35
C LEU A 165 13.35 5.33 0.78
N LEU A 166 12.57 4.28 0.51
CA LEU A 166 11.27 4.06 1.11
C LEU A 166 11.42 3.19 2.34
N CYS A 167 10.99 3.68 3.50
CA CYS A 167 10.81 2.87 4.70
C CYS A 167 9.31 2.61 4.87
N SER A 168 8.91 1.36 4.71
CA SER A 168 7.52 0.91 4.80
C SER A 168 7.26 0.18 6.09
N ALA A 169 6.17 0.52 6.81
CA ALA A 169 5.75 -0.19 8.01
C ALA A 169 4.23 -0.35 8.07
N LEU A 170 3.74 -1.55 8.42
CA LEU A 170 2.33 -1.87 8.58
C LEU A 170 2.10 -2.48 9.97
N ASP A 171 0.93 -2.23 10.56
CA ASP A 171 0.53 -2.85 11.83
C ASP A 171 0.43 -4.37 11.67
N ALA A 172 1.24 -5.12 12.42
CA ALA A 172 1.21 -6.58 12.47
C ALA A 172 0.37 -7.12 13.62
N ARG A 173 -0.33 -6.23 14.35
CA ARG A 173 -1.05 -6.48 15.60
C ARG A 173 -0.12 -6.85 16.75
N MET A 174 -0.66 -6.98 17.97
CA MET A 174 0.05 -7.36 19.19
C MET A 174 1.24 -6.43 19.55
N GLY A 175 1.21 -5.18 19.09
CA GLY A 175 2.29 -4.21 19.33
C GLY A 175 3.51 -4.39 18.42
N GLU A 176 3.41 -5.20 17.38
CA GLU A 176 4.45 -5.41 16.36
C GLU A 176 4.07 -4.76 15.04
N CYS A 177 5.05 -4.52 14.20
CA CYS A 177 4.87 -4.05 12.83
C CYS A 177 5.57 -4.97 11.82
N TYR A 178 4.99 -5.11 10.63
CA TYR A 178 5.70 -5.55 9.45
C TYR A 178 6.48 -4.37 8.90
N TYR A 179 7.74 -4.54 8.56
CA TYR A 179 8.56 -3.47 8.01
C TYR A 179 9.51 -3.97 6.93
N ALA A 180 9.84 -3.09 6.00
CA ALA A 180 10.82 -3.31 4.93
C ALA A 180 11.34 -1.97 4.42
N ALA A 181 12.46 -1.96 3.71
CA ALA A 181 12.92 -0.78 3.01
C ALA A 181 13.30 -1.09 1.56
N PHE A 182 13.08 -0.12 0.69
CA PHE A 182 13.32 -0.23 -0.74
C PHE A 182 14.07 0.98 -1.28
N LEU A 183 15.02 0.74 -2.17
CA LEU A 183 15.56 1.79 -3.03
C LEU A 183 14.65 1.98 -4.23
N CYS A 184 14.11 3.18 -4.38
CA CYS A 184 13.13 3.51 -5.39
C CYS A 184 13.68 4.56 -6.37
N ARG A 185 13.32 4.40 -7.63
CA ARG A 185 13.53 5.39 -8.70
C ARG A 185 12.22 5.56 -9.46
N ALA A 186 11.94 6.79 -9.90
CA ALA A 186 10.75 7.03 -10.71
C ALA A 186 10.74 6.14 -11.95
N GLY A 187 9.65 5.40 -12.17
CA GLY A 187 9.46 4.53 -13.33
C GLY A 187 10.26 3.24 -13.31
N HIS A 188 10.80 2.81 -12.16
CA HIS A 188 11.50 1.57 -11.98
C HIS A 188 10.90 0.73 -10.85
N TRP A 189 11.06 -0.58 -10.95
CA TRP A 189 10.66 -1.48 -9.88
C TRP A 189 11.49 -1.24 -8.61
N PRO A 190 10.84 -1.09 -7.42
CA PRO A 190 11.55 -0.87 -6.17
C PRO A 190 12.49 -2.03 -5.83
N GLN A 191 13.76 -1.72 -5.55
CA GLN A 191 14.77 -2.70 -5.20
C GLN A 191 14.81 -2.90 -3.69
N PRO A 192 14.75 -4.15 -3.17
CA PRO A 192 14.80 -4.40 -1.74
C PRO A 192 16.15 -3.96 -1.15
N ALA A 193 16.12 -3.12 -0.11
CA ALA A 193 17.27 -2.68 0.67
C ALA A 193 17.25 -3.28 2.09
N LEU A 194 16.06 -3.53 2.64
CA LEU A 194 15.81 -4.31 3.83
C LEU A 194 14.65 -5.26 3.53
N PRO A 195 14.85 -6.59 3.63
CA PRO A 195 13.78 -7.54 3.34
C PRO A 195 12.62 -7.42 4.33
N PRO A 196 11.41 -7.86 3.96
CA PRO A 196 10.27 -7.86 4.86
C PRO A 196 10.56 -8.63 6.15
N ALA A 197 10.31 -7.98 7.28
CA ALA A 197 10.47 -8.52 8.62
C ALA A 197 9.25 -8.17 9.50
N VAL A 198 9.14 -8.83 10.65
CA VAL A 198 8.19 -8.52 11.70
C VAL A 198 8.92 -8.34 13.02
N GLY A 199 8.54 -7.34 13.80
CA GLY A 199 9.15 -7.05 15.08
C GLY A 199 8.53 -5.85 15.76
N LYS A 200 9.13 -5.40 16.86
CA LYS A 200 8.69 -4.21 17.57
C LYS A 200 9.04 -2.95 16.77
N ALA A 201 8.34 -1.86 17.07
CA ALA A 201 8.60 -0.56 16.44
C ALA A 201 10.02 -0.04 16.70
N ASP A 202 10.61 -0.35 17.88
CA ASP A 202 11.99 -0.01 18.20
C ASP A 202 12.97 -0.70 17.25
N ASP A 203 12.78 -2.01 17.01
CA ASP A 203 13.65 -2.78 16.12
C ASP A 203 13.59 -2.24 14.69
N ALA A 204 12.38 -1.89 14.22
CA ALA A 204 12.18 -1.29 12.91
C ALA A 204 12.84 0.08 12.80
N ALA A 205 12.70 0.95 13.82
CA ALA A 205 13.32 2.27 13.84
C ALA A 205 14.85 2.19 13.80
N VAL A 206 15.45 1.28 14.60
CA VAL A 206 16.89 1.03 14.59
C VAL A 206 17.38 0.53 13.23
N ALA A 207 16.63 -0.41 12.61
CA ALA A 207 16.98 -0.96 11.30
C ALA A 207 16.91 0.12 10.20
N PHE A 208 15.87 0.95 10.20
CA PHE A 208 15.70 2.04 9.24
C PHE A 208 16.79 3.11 9.42
N GLU A 209 17.09 3.50 10.64
CA GLU A 209 18.12 4.49 10.92
C GLU A 209 19.53 4.00 10.52
N GLY A 210 19.86 2.76 10.83
CA GLY A 210 21.12 2.14 10.42
C GLY A 210 21.29 2.16 8.90
N LEU A 211 20.28 1.71 8.17
CA LEU A 211 20.28 1.70 6.72
C LEU A 211 20.35 3.12 6.12
N ARG A 212 19.58 4.06 6.65
CA ARG A 212 19.58 5.45 6.22
C ARG A 212 20.97 6.07 6.36
N ARG A 213 21.59 5.94 7.53
CA ARG A 213 22.95 6.47 7.79
C ARG A 213 23.96 5.89 6.83
N GLN A 214 23.94 4.58 6.63
CA GLN A 214 24.83 3.90 5.70
C GLN A 214 24.69 4.47 4.29
N LEU A 215 23.47 4.46 3.73
CA LEU A 215 23.21 4.90 2.36
C LEU A 215 23.49 6.39 2.16
N THR A 216 23.26 7.23 3.19
CA THR A 216 23.58 8.66 3.14
C THR A 216 25.10 8.87 3.14
N ALA A 217 25.84 8.17 3.99
CA ALA A 217 27.29 8.25 4.03
C ALA A 217 27.96 7.78 2.73
N GLU A 218 27.36 6.79 2.06
CA GLU A 218 27.78 6.29 0.74
C GLU A 218 27.34 7.21 -0.43
N GLY A 219 26.55 8.25 -0.18
CA GLY A 219 25.99 9.13 -1.22
C GLY A 219 25.04 8.41 -2.19
N ARG A 220 24.33 7.38 -1.73
CA ARG A 220 23.51 6.48 -2.57
C ARG A 220 22.01 6.82 -2.60
N ILE A 221 21.55 7.73 -1.76
CA ILE A 221 20.15 8.16 -1.72
C ILE A 221 20.02 9.68 -1.73
N SER A 222 18.96 10.17 -2.36
CA SER A 222 18.62 11.60 -2.42
C SER A 222 17.65 12.04 -1.33
N ALA A 223 16.79 11.14 -0.86
CA ALA A 223 15.73 11.42 0.12
C ALA A 223 15.29 10.15 0.84
N VAL A 224 14.52 10.34 1.92
CA VAL A 224 13.81 9.27 2.63
C VAL A 224 12.32 9.56 2.57
N HIS A 225 11.51 8.54 2.29
CA HIS A 225 10.06 8.60 2.35
C HIS A 225 9.52 7.49 3.25
N LEU A 226 8.43 7.79 3.94
CA LEU A 226 7.77 6.87 4.86
C LEU A 226 6.37 6.54 4.36
N ALA A 227 5.94 5.30 4.55
CA ALA A 227 4.58 4.90 4.21
C ALA A 227 4.08 3.72 5.03
N GLY A 228 2.80 3.76 5.41
CA GLY A 228 2.06 2.68 6.03
C GLY A 228 1.66 2.89 7.47
N GLY A 229 0.65 2.16 7.92
CA GLY A 229 0.02 2.30 9.24
C GLY A 229 0.92 2.05 10.45
N GLY A 230 2.13 1.48 10.25
CA GLY A 230 3.15 1.34 11.29
C GLY A 230 3.77 2.66 11.76
N PHE A 231 3.48 3.79 11.10
CA PHE A 231 3.81 5.14 11.56
C PHE A 231 2.67 5.78 12.34
N GLY A 232 1.59 5.05 12.60
CA GLY A 232 0.43 5.52 13.34
C GLY A 232 0.67 5.70 14.85
N PRO A 233 -0.35 6.18 15.59
CA PRO A 233 -0.22 6.56 16.99
C PRO A 233 0.18 5.43 17.95
N ASN A 234 0.02 4.18 17.56
CA ASN A 234 0.35 3.02 18.39
C ASN A 234 1.84 2.62 18.31
N PHE A 235 2.63 3.28 17.46
CA PHE A 235 4.02 2.94 17.17
C PHE A 235 4.95 4.13 17.43
N GLU A 236 5.01 4.57 18.70
CA GLU A 236 5.75 5.77 19.12
C GLU A 236 7.21 5.79 18.66
N PRO A 237 8.02 4.70 18.74
CA PRO A 237 9.40 4.73 18.29
C PRO A 237 9.54 5.08 16.79
N LEU A 238 8.67 4.54 15.93
CA LEU A 238 8.66 4.87 14.49
C LEU A 238 8.18 6.30 14.23
N ARG A 239 7.22 6.80 15.02
CA ARG A 239 6.78 8.20 14.93
C ARG A 239 7.87 9.18 15.33
N ALA A 240 8.56 8.91 16.44
CA ALA A 240 9.69 9.73 16.88
C ALA A 240 10.79 9.75 15.81
N TRP A 241 11.15 8.59 15.28
CA TRP A 241 12.13 8.50 14.21
C TRP A 241 11.68 9.25 12.93
N ALA A 242 10.40 9.19 12.57
CA ALA A 242 9.88 9.94 11.43
C ALA A 242 10.10 11.45 11.60
N MET A 243 9.86 11.99 12.79
CA MET A 243 10.13 13.41 13.10
C MET A 243 11.62 13.75 13.01
N GLU A 244 12.50 12.88 13.51
CA GLU A 244 13.95 13.06 13.43
C GLU A 244 14.47 13.15 12.00
N VAL A 245 13.86 12.38 11.07
CA VAL A 245 14.23 12.43 9.64
C VAL A 245 13.42 13.46 8.84
N GLY A 246 12.66 14.33 9.52
CA GLY A 246 11.92 15.42 8.91
C GLY A 246 10.71 14.98 8.09
N GLN A 247 10.10 13.83 8.44
CA GLN A 247 8.92 13.29 7.76
C GLN A 247 7.67 13.39 8.63
N ASP A 248 6.52 13.62 7.99
CA ASP A 248 5.22 13.62 8.66
C ASP A 248 4.72 12.19 8.88
N ALA A 249 4.78 11.74 10.12
CA ALA A 249 4.33 10.40 10.52
C ALA A 249 2.82 10.19 10.32
N ALA A 250 2.00 11.23 10.52
CA ALA A 250 0.56 11.13 10.33
C ALA A 250 0.23 10.91 8.85
N LEU A 251 0.83 11.70 7.95
CA LEU A 251 0.69 11.52 6.51
C LEU A 251 1.22 10.15 6.05
N ALA A 252 2.35 9.69 6.61
CA ALA A 252 2.88 8.36 6.31
C ALA A 252 1.90 7.25 6.73
N ALA A 253 1.26 7.39 7.89
CA ALA A 253 0.32 6.42 8.44
C ALA A 253 -1.00 6.31 7.64
N GLU A 254 -1.37 7.32 6.89
CA GLU A 254 -2.57 7.32 6.04
C GLU A 254 -2.39 6.54 4.73
N ARG A 255 -1.14 6.29 4.31
CA ARG A 255 -0.83 5.60 3.07
C ARG A 255 -1.18 4.11 3.18
N ARG A 256 -1.91 3.61 2.19
CA ARG A 256 -2.41 2.22 2.15
C ARG A 256 -1.95 1.52 0.87
N PRO A 257 -1.62 0.21 0.93
CA PRO A 257 -1.25 -0.58 -0.25
C PRO A 257 -2.52 -1.03 -1.01
N GLY A 258 -3.35 -0.09 -1.43
CA GLY A 258 -4.59 -0.35 -2.18
C GLY A 258 -4.36 -0.90 -3.59
N ALA A 259 -5.42 -1.36 -4.24
CA ALA A 259 -5.38 -1.97 -5.57
C ALA A 259 -4.77 -1.06 -6.64
N ARG A 260 -5.01 0.25 -6.55
CA ARG A 260 -4.40 1.23 -7.45
C ARG A 260 -2.87 1.32 -7.28
N ALA A 261 -2.39 1.23 -6.05
CA ALA A 261 -0.96 1.19 -5.79
C ALA A 261 -0.31 -0.06 -6.41
N LEU A 262 -1.00 -1.21 -6.39
CA LEU A 262 -0.54 -2.43 -7.08
C LEU A 262 -0.39 -2.19 -8.58
N LEU A 263 -1.39 -1.60 -9.24
CA LEU A 263 -1.31 -1.29 -10.67
C LEU A 263 -0.19 -0.31 -10.99
N ALA A 264 -0.03 0.74 -10.18
CA ALA A 264 0.98 1.76 -10.39
C ALA A 264 2.41 1.21 -10.23
N VAL A 265 2.64 0.32 -9.25
CA VAL A 265 3.93 -0.36 -9.08
C VAL A 265 4.18 -1.35 -10.23
N ALA A 266 3.14 -2.03 -10.71
CA ALA A 266 3.27 -3.00 -11.79
C ALA A 266 3.47 -2.39 -13.19
N ASP A 267 3.13 -1.11 -13.37
CA ASP A 267 3.22 -0.42 -14.67
C ASP A 267 4.61 0.19 -14.91
N VAL A 268 5.65 -0.53 -14.53
CA VAL A 268 7.04 -0.15 -14.79
C VAL A 268 7.73 -1.18 -15.70
N PRO A 269 8.69 -0.75 -16.56
CA PRO A 269 9.30 -1.62 -17.57
C PRO A 269 10.05 -2.83 -17.00
N ASP A 270 10.63 -2.68 -15.82
CA ASP A 270 11.44 -3.69 -15.12
C ASP A 270 10.66 -4.45 -14.04
N ALA A 271 9.31 -4.37 -14.06
CA ALA A 271 8.48 -5.17 -13.18
C ALA A 271 8.70 -6.67 -13.41
N PRO A 272 8.66 -7.49 -12.36
CA PRO A 272 8.80 -8.93 -12.48
C PRO A 272 7.77 -9.54 -13.44
N ALA A 273 8.15 -10.62 -14.09
CA ALA A 273 7.25 -11.37 -14.96
C ALA A 273 6.02 -11.87 -14.18
N LEU A 274 4.87 -11.81 -14.84
CA LEU A 274 3.64 -12.37 -14.30
C LEU A 274 3.73 -13.89 -14.25
N MET A 275 3.06 -14.50 -13.27
CA MET A 275 3.07 -15.94 -13.06
C MET A 275 1.71 -16.56 -13.36
N ALA A 276 1.66 -17.90 -13.47
CA ALA A 276 0.38 -18.59 -13.56
C ALA A 276 -0.42 -18.43 -12.26
N ALA A 277 -1.72 -18.25 -12.35
CA ALA A 277 -2.58 -18.03 -11.19
C ALA A 277 -2.41 -19.08 -10.07
N ARG A 278 -2.23 -20.37 -10.47
CA ARG A 278 -2.01 -21.49 -9.54
C ARG A 278 -0.73 -21.38 -8.72
N ASP A 279 0.25 -20.58 -9.15
CA ASP A 279 1.56 -20.45 -8.50
C ASP A 279 1.62 -19.30 -7.51
N VAL A 280 0.62 -18.42 -7.53
CA VAL A 280 0.52 -17.29 -6.58
C VAL A 280 0.32 -17.82 -5.16
N ARG A 281 1.12 -17.29 -4.22
CA ARG A 281 1.03 -17.65 -2.79
C ARG A 281 1.07 -16.39 -1.93
N PRO A 282 0.36 -16.37 -0.79
CA PRO A 282 0.56 -15.34 0.22
C PRO A 282 1.99 -15.32 0.75
N LEU A 283 2.50 -14.13 1.01
CA LEU A 283 3.80 -13.91 1.65
C LEU A 283 3.61 -13.91 3.19
N TYR A 284 4.11 -14.94 3.83
CA TYR A 284 4.11 -15.05 5.29
C TYR A 284 5.47 -14.62 5.83
N VAL A 285 5.51 -13.51 6.56
CA VAL A 285 6.72 -12.99 7.20
C VAL A 285 6.83 -13.47 8.65
N ARG A 286 5.67 -13.77 9.28
CA ARG A 286 5.63 -14.30 10.64
C ARG A 286 5.62 -15.84 10.58
N ASP A 287 6.64 -16.48 11.11
CA ASP A 287 6.76 -17.95 11.13
C ASP A 287 5.76 -18.61 12.09
N ARG A 288 5.38 -17.90 13.17
CA ARG A 288 4.40 -18.38 14.16
C ARG A 288 3.21 -17.44 14.22
N VAL A 289 2.06 -17.93 13.81
CA VAL A 289 0.79 -17.16 13.82
C VAL A 289 0.03 -17.30 15.13
N ALA A 290 0.32 -18.32 15.93
CA ALA A 290 -0.32 -18.57 17.21
C ALA A 290 0.71 -19.08 18.24
N LEU A 291 0.54 -18.62 19.47
CA LEU A 291 1.20 -19.22 20.61
C LEU A 291 0.77 -20.69 20.71
N ASP A 292 1.71 -21.58 21.04
CA ASP A 292 1.34 -22.95 21.36
C ASP A 292 0.50 -23.02 22.66
N ARG A 293 -0.09 -24.18 22.95
CA ARG A 293 -0.96 -24.32 24.12
C ARG A 293 -0.27 -24.02 25.43
N ASP A 294 1.02 -24.26 25.51
CA ASP A 294 1.78 -24.04 26.74
C ASP A 294 2.17 -22.56 26.89
N GLU A 295 2.52 -21.89 25.79
CA GLU A 295 2.71 -20.44 25.74
C GLU A 295 1.42 -19.68 26.07
N GLN A 296 0.26 -20.15 25.56
CA GLN A 296 -1.05 -19.60 25.90
C GLN A 296 -1.39 -19.73 27.38
N ARG A 297 -1.08 -20.89 28.00
CA ARG A 297 -1.26 -21.15 29.43
C ARG A 297 -0.35 -20.26 30.28
N GLN A 298 0.92 -20.10 29.87
CA GLN A 298 1.88 -19.23 30.56
C GLN A 298 1.42 -17.77 30.50
N LEU A 299 0.97 -17.30 29.34
CA LEU A 299 0.45 -15.94 29.17
C LEU A 299 -0.84 -15.70 29.98
N ALA A 300 -1.73 -16.69 30.03
CA ALA A 300 -2.94 -16.64 30.84
C ALA A 300 -2.62 -16.60 32.33
N ALA A 301 -1.67 -17.41 32.79
CA ALA A 301 -1.19 -17.42 34.17
C ALA A 301 -0.52 -16.09 34.57
N ALA A 302 0.32 -15.53 33.67
CA ALA A 302 0.95 -14.24 33.89
C ALA A 302 -0.07 -13.08 33.97
N LYS A 303 -1.09 -13.08 33.13
CA LYS A 303 -2.18 -12.10 33.19
C LYS A 303 -3.00 -12.21 34.48
N LEU A 304 -3.26 -13.44 34.95
CA LEU A 304 -3.97 -13.67 36.20
C LEU A 304 -3.15 -13.20 37.41
N ALA A 305 -1.83 -13.42 37.40
CA ALA A 305 -0.90 -12.96 38.45
C ALA A 305 -0.70 -11.43 38.46
N ALA A 306 -0.89 -10.77 37.34
CA ALA A 306 -0.78 -9.30 37.20
C ALA A 306 -2.07 -8.53 37.55
N GLN A 307 -3.19 -9.21 37.78
CA GLN A 307 -4.41 -8.56 38.26
C GLN A 307 -4.23 -8.17 39.75
N PRO A 308 -4.30 -6.88 40.12
CA PRO A 308 -4.23 -6.49 41.51
C PRO A 308 -5.43 -7.14 42.23
N ALA A 309 -5.12 -7.79 43.37
CA ALA A 309 -6.14 -8.35 44.24
C ALA A 309 -7.15 -7.26 44.60
N GLY A 310 -8.37 -7.40 44.06
CA GLY A 310 -9.44 -6.45 44.32
C GLY A 310 -9.71 -6.31 45.81
N ARG A 311 -9.68 -5.06 46.27
CA ARG A 311 -10.24 -4.67 47.57
C ARG A 311 -11.73 -4.49 47.44
#